data_1d074574828a4dde0082519360674e3a
#
_entry.id   1d074574828a4dde0082519360674e3a
#
_cell.length_a   1.000
_cell.length_b   1.000
_cell.length_c   1.000
_cell.angle_alpha   90.00
_cell.angle_beta   90.00
_cell.angle_gamma   90.00
#
_symmetry.space_group_name_H-M   'P 1'
#
loop_
_entity.id
_entity.type
_entity.pdbx_description
1 polymer ?
#
loop_
_entity_poly.entity_id
_entity_poly.type
_entity_poly.pdbx_seq_one_letter_code
_entity_poly.pdbx_strand_id
1 'polypeptide(L)'
;MKITEEEKKEQLIRDYKNTFGSPEGERVLGDLRRHANIDLSIVPTDNNGQIDIYQVMKNEGQRAVVIHILRRIRTDLDKPKQTKAES
;
A
#
# COMPACT_ATOMS: atom_id res chain seq x y z
N MET A 1 24.68 17.79 9.14
CA MET A 1 24.55 16.47 9.75
C MET A 1 23.84 15.54 8.77
N LYS A 2 24.40 14.37 8.54
CA LYS A 2 23.79 13.43 7.60
C LYS A 2 22.73 12.60 8.29
N ILE A 3 21.58 12.47 7.64
CA ILE A 3 20.51 11.61 8.11
C ILE A 3 20.82 10.18 7.66
N THR A 4 20.67 9.22 8.55
CA THR A 4 20.90 7.81 8.20
C THR A 4 19.77 7.30 7.30
N GLU A 5 20.02 6.19 6.61
CA GLU A 5 18.98 5.56 5.79
C GLU A 5 17.79 5.11 6.65
N GLU A 6 18.05 4.64 7.87
CA GLU A 6 16.99 4.28 8.82
C GLU A 6 16.11 5.48 9.14
N GLU A 7 16.74 6.62 9.44
CA GLU A 7 16.01 7.84 9.76
C GLU A 7 15.16 8.33 8.60
N LYS A 8 15.71 8.21 7.37
CA LYS A 8 14.96 8.56 6.17
C LYS A 8 13.72 7.70 6.00
N LYS A 9 13.87 6.40 6.24
CA LYS A 9 12.74 5.46 6.16
C LYS A 9 11.68 5.78 7.21
N GLU A 10 12.10 6.05 8.43
CA GLU A 10 11.17 6.39 9.50
C GLU A 10 10.42 7.68 9.20
N GLN A 11 11.14 8.68 8.68
CA GLN A 11 10.51 9.94 8.32
C GLN A 11 9.47 9.73 7.22
N LEU A 12 9.80 8.92 6.22
CA LEU A 12 8.88 8.63 5.15
C LEU A 12 7.61 7.93 5.66
N ILE A 13 7.78 6.99 6.57
CA ILE A 13 6.64 6.30 7.19
C ILE A 13 5.75 7.31 7.93
N ARG A 14 6.34 8.22 8.68
CA ARG A 14 5.57 9.28 9.37
C ARG A 14 4.82 10.14 8.35
N ASP A 15 5.46 10.45 7.24
CA ASP A 15 4.82 11.24 6.18
C ASP A 15 3.62 10.49 5.60
N TYR A 16 3.74 9.18 5.36
CA TYR A 16 2.59 8.39 4.93
C TYR A 16 1.47 8.43 5.96
N LYS A 17 1.79 8.25 7.23
CA LYS A 17 0.80 8.29 8.30
C LYS A 17 0.10 9.64 8.38
N ASN A 18 0.86 10.71 8.30
CA ASN A 18 0.31 12.06 8.39
C ASN A 18 -0.54 12.41 7.18
N THR A 19 -0.06 12.04 6.01
CA THR A 19 -0.75 12.34 4.74
C THR A 19 -2.10 11.63 4.68
N PHE A 20 -2.12 10.34 4.96
CA PHE A 20 -3.33 9.54 4.82
C PHE A 20 -4.13 9.42 6.12
N GLY A 21 -3.62 9.95 7.22
CA GLY A 21 -4.34 10.04 8.47
C GLY A 21 -5.18 11.30 8.60
N SER A 22 -5.00 12.27 7.73
CA SER A 22 -5.85 13.45 7.69
C SER A 22 -7.22 13.10 7.11
N PRO A 23 -8.27 13.89 7.39
CA PRO A 23 -9.59 13.63 6.77
C PRO A 23 -9.53 13.60 5.25
N GLU A 24 -8.78 14.50 4.66
CA GLU A 24 -8.62 14.55 3.20
C GLU A 24 -7.87 13.32 2.71
N GLY A 25 -6.78 12.96 3.40
CA GLY A 25 -5.98 11.80 3.04
C GLY A 25 -6.74 10.49 3.13
N GLU A 26 -7.59 10.36 4.14
CA GLU A 26 -8.44 9.18 4.29
C GLU A 26 -9.42 9.05 3.13
N ARG A 27 -10.00 10.16 2.70
CA ARG A 27 -10.91 10.14 1.56
C ARG A 27 -10.20 9.76 0.27
N VAL A 28 -9.00 10.33 0.07
CA VAL A 28 -8.19 9.99 -1.11
C VAL A 28 -7.79 8.53 -1.09
N LEU A 29 -7.35 8.03 0.06
CA LEU A 29 -6.97 6.62 0.16
C LEU A 29 -8.15 5.70 -0.09
N GLY A 30 -9.35 6.07 0.40
CA GLY A 30 -10.57 5.32 0.11
C GLY A 30 -10.86 5.23 -1.38
N ASP A 31 -10.66 6.34 -2.08
CA ASP A 31 -10.84 6.38 -3.54
C ASP A 31 -9.83 5.50 -4.25
N LEU A 32 -8.58 5.56 -3.83
CA LEU A 32 -7.51 4.73 -4.41
C LEU A 32 -7.79 3.25 -4.21
N ARG A 33 -8.27 2.87 -3.03
CA ARG A 33 -8.62 1.47 -2.74
C ARG A 33 -9.73 0.98 -3.66
N ARG A 34 -10.74 1.81 -3.88
CA ARG A 34 -11.82 1.45 -4.80
C ARG A 34 -11.33 1.35 -6.23
N HIS A 35 -10.50 2.29 -6.64
CA HIS A 35 -9.94 2.30 -7.99
C HIS A 35 -9.10 1.04 -8.25
N ALA A 36 -8.32 0.62 -7.28
CA ALA A 36 -7.45 -0.54 -7.39
C ALA A 36 -8.16 -1.86 -7.09
N ASN A 37 -9.44 -1.81 -6.70
CA ASN A 37 -10.23 -3.00 -6.36
C ASN A 37 -9.57 -3.85 -5.30
N ILE A 38 -9.01 -3.20 -4.27
CA ILE A 38 -8.28 -3.90 -3.21
C ILE A 38 -9.18 -4.90 -2.48
N ASP A 39 -10.44 -4.52 -2.28
CA ASP A 39 -11.38 -5.32 -1.51
C ASP A 39 -12.20 -6.28 -2.37
N LEU A 40 -11.90 -6.34 -3.67
CA LEU A 40 -12.62 -7.20 -4.60
C LEU A 40 -11.68 -8.23 -5.22
N SER A 41 -12.20 -9.42 -5.38
CA SER A 41 -11.46 -10.54 -5.96
C SER A 41 -12.10 -10.91 -7.29
N ILE A 42 -11.96 -10.03 -8.27
CA ILE A 42 -12.55 -10.23 -9.59
C ILE A 42 -11.44 -10.55 -10.58
N VAL A 43 -11.62 -11.65 -11.31
CA VAL A 43 -10.71 -12.01 -12.39
C VAL A 43 -11.31 -11.47 -13.68
N PRO A 44 -10.65 -10.52 -14.35
CA PRO A 44 -11.18 -9.99 -15.61
C PRO A 44 -11.16 -11.06 -16.71
N THR A 45 -12.23 -11.09 -17.47
CA THR A 45 -12.34 -11.99 -18.61
C THR A 45 -12.55 -11.19 -19.89
N ASP A 46 -12.12 -11.76 -21.00
CA ASP A 46 -12.34 -11.14 -22.31
C ASP A 46 -13.73 -11.50 -22.86
N ASN A 47 -14.02 -11.11 -24.10
CA ASN A 47 -15.32 -11.35 -24.73
C ASN A 47 -15.63 -12.84 -24.94
N ASN A 48 -14.61 -13.70 -24.90
CA ASN A 48 -14.77 -15.13 -25.07
C ASN A 48 -14.84 -15.86 -23.72
N GLY A 49 -14.84 -15.13 -22.62
CA GLY A 49 -14.89 -15.73 -21.29
C GLY A 49 -13.54 -16.22 -20.79
N GLN A 50 -12.46 -15.92 -21.51
CA GLN A 50 -11.11 -16.29 -21.10
C GLN A 50 -10.50 -15.20 -20.25
N ILE A 51 -9.52 -15.58 -19.41
CA ILE A 51 -8.83 -14.61 -18.55
C ILE A 51 -8.08 -13.60 -19.39
N ASP A 52 -8.33 -12.32 -19.13
CA ASP A 52 -7.63 -11.22 -19.77
C ASP A 52 -6.32 -10.96 -19.04
N ILE A 53 -5.24 -11.51 -19.54
CA ILE A 53 -3.92 -11.42 -18.91
C ILE A 53 -3.47 -9.97 -18.75
N TYR A 54 -3.68 -9.16 -19.78
CA TYR A 54 -3.25 -7.74 -19.70
C TYR A 54 -3.98 -6.99 -18.60
N GLN A 55 -5.28 -7.23 -18.48
CA GLN A 55 -6.07 -6.57 -17.44
C GLN A 55 -5.68 -7.07 -16.05
N VAL A 56 -5.37 -8.36 -15.93
CA VAL A 56 -4.89 -8.92 -14.66
C VAL A 56 -3.58 -8.26 -14.25
N MET A 57 -2.63 -8.14 -15.16
CA MET A 57 -1.34 -7.52 -14.88
C MET A 57 -1.49 -6.04 -14.50
N LYS A 58 -2.36 -5.33 -15.22
CA LYS A 58 -2.65 -3.94 -14.92
C LYS A 58 -3.24 -3.78 -13.52
N ASN A 59 -4.20 -4.62 -13.19
CA ASN A 59 -4.87 -4.59 -11.89
C ASN A 59 -3.87 -4.90 -10.77
N GLU A 60 -3.00 -5.87 -10.97
CA GLU A 60 -1.98 -6.22 -9.98
C GLU A 60 -1.00 -5.06 -9.75
N GLY A 61 -0.63 -4.33 -10.80
CA GLY A 61 0.21 -3.15 -10.67
C GLY A 61 -0.46 -2.06 -9.85
N GLN A 62 -1.73 -1.81 -10.10
CA GLN A 62 -2.50 -0.81 -9.36
C GLN A 62 -2.65 -1.21 -7.89
N ARG A 63 -2.94 -2.49 -7.64
CA ARG A 63 -3.07 -3.00 -6.28
C ARG A 63 -1.76 -2.88 -5.52
N ALA A 64 -0.64 -3.19 -6.17
CA ALA A 64 0.68 -3.15 -5.53
C ALA A 64 1.00 -1.77 -4.96
N VAL A 65 0.67 -0.71 -5.68
CA VAL A 65 0.91 0.66 -5.21
C VAL A 65 0.08 0.95 -3.97
N VAL A 66 -1.20 0.62 -3.99
CA VAL A 66 -2.08 0.89 -2.85
C VAL A 66 -1.70 0.04 -1.65
N ILE A 67 -1.34 -1.22 -1.87
CA ILE A 67 -0.86 -2.09 -0.80
C ILE A 67 0.42 -1.53 -0.17
N HIS A 68 1.31 -0.97 -0.98
CA HIS A 68 2.51 -0.32 -0.47
C HIS A 68 2.16 0.82 0.49
N ILE A 69 1.21 1.67 0.09
CA ILE A 69 0.75 2.78 0.94
C ILE A 69 0.19 2.22 2.26
N LEU A 70 -0.66 1.21 2.19
CA LEU A 70 -1.27 0.62 3.37
C LEU A 70 -0.23 0.04 4.32
N ARG A 71 0.79 -0.62 3.79
CA ARG A 71 1.87 -1.18 4.59
C ARG A 71 2.65 -0.10 5.32
N ARG A 72 2.93 1.03 4.66
CA ARG A 72 3.62 2.14 5.29
C ARG A 72 2.81 2.73 6.43
N ILE A 73 1.51 2.91 6.22
CA ILE A 73 0.62 3.45 7.25
C ILE A 73 0.56 2.53 8.46
N ARG A 74 0.57 1.22 8.23
CA ARG A 74 0.44 0.22 9.29
C ARG A 74 1.73 -0.08 10.02
N THR A 75 2.86 0.41 9.52
CA THR A 75 4.15 0.19 10.19
C THR A 75 4.16 0.93 11.52
N ASP A 76 4.47 0.21 12.59
CA ASP A 76 4.53 0.77 13.93
C ASP A 76 5.96 1.22 14.24
N LEU A 77 6.14 2.54 14.37
CA LEU A 77 7.44 3.13 14.64
C LEU A 77 7.79 3.14 16.13
N ASP A 78 6.78 2.95 16.97
CA ASP A 78 6.96 3.04 18.42
C ASP A 78 7.37 1.71 19.05
N LYS A 79 7.25 0.62 18.32
CA LYS A 79 7.64 -0.67 18.81
C LYS A 79 9.12 -0.91 18.54
N PRO A 80 9.85 -1.49 19.49
CA PRO A 80 11.22 -1.89 19.21
C PRO A 80 11.23 -2.93 18.09
N LYS A 81 12.29 -2.90 17.32
CA LYS A 81 12.43 -3.88 16.25
C LYS A 81 12.52 -5.26 16.83
N GLN A 82 11.66 -6.14 16.38
CA GLN A 82 11.73 -7.52 16.78
C GLN A 82 12.80 -8.23 16.00
N THR A 83 13.57 -9.02 16.69
CA THR A 83 14.53 -9.89 16.03
C THR A 83 13.87 -11.21 15.74
N LYS A 84 14.41 -11.93 14.77
CA LYS A 84 13.87 -13.24 14.43
C LYS A 84 14.05 -14.25 15.56
N ALA A 85 15.02 -14.02 16.42
CA ALA A 85 15.27 -14.91 17.54
C ALA A 85 14.13 -14.91 18.54
N GLU A 86 13.29 -13.93 18.51
CA GLU A 86 12.18 -13.83 19.43
C GLU A 86 10.94 -14.56 18.97
N SER A 87 10.95 -14.99 17.75
CA SER A 87 9.80 -15.71 17.22
C SER A 87 9.77 -17.15 17.64
#